data_51fd94617b4e97493bd5b59fe795e76c
#
_entry.id   51fd94617b4e97493bd5b59fe795e76c
#
_cell.length_a   1.000
_cell.length_b   1.000
_cell.length_c   1.000
_cell.angle_alpha   90.00
_cell.angle_beta   90.00
_cell.angle_gamma   90.00
#
_symmetry.space_group_name_H-M   'P 1'
#
loop_
_entity.id
_entity.type
_entity.pdbx_description
1 polymer ?
#
loop_
_entity_poly.entity_id
_entity_poly.type
_entity_poly.pdbx_seq_one_letter_code
_entity_poly.pdbx_strand_id
1 'polypeptide(L)'
;MSPVEKEKVLDLMQKIGFTDYEARVYITLVTEGSLNPTQLSNLSGVPRPNVYAVLKKLIRKGYAEREAVKRAPLYSAVPPDIVLADVEKDLKNKEQYAQNLKKWFQEGQVVAPGRVPTAWLIDGEKRINEIIEDILQRARNNIHSIITPTFTKSDKEPNRIFKILEEKVQQKVEVIAGWKIDKNTLEIAQKLSQNGTIYHWTLGEIPIGTYIADGKDCLVTFIGKWEPLLVYDLGIWIRNPTYVRPFEYLTERLLSLNTPAKKRIEELTRNQK
;
A
#
# COMPACT_ATOMS: atom_id res chain seq x y z
N MET A 1 -11.19 -17.30 -22.78
CA MET A 1 -10.92 -16.20 -21.82
C MET A 1 -11.30 -14.88 -22.49
N SER A 2 -12.13 -14.06 -21.84
CA SER A 2 -12.51 -12.73 -22.40
C SER A 2 -11.30 -11.77 -22.40
N PRO A 3 -11.30 -10.72 -23.26
CA PRO A 3 -10.22 -9.73 -23.27
C PRO A 3 -9.96 -9.09 -21.90
N VAL A 4 -11.03 -8.79 -21.15
CA VAL A 4 -10.96 -8.21 -19.78
C VAL A 4 -10.35 -9.17 -18.78
N GLU A 5 -10.69 -10.46 -18.84
CA GLU A 5 -10.08 -11.50 -17.99
C GLU A 5 -8.59 -11.67 -18.29
N LYS A 6 -8.22 -11.62 -19.58
CA LYS A 6 -6.83 -11.73 -20.00
C LYS A 6 -5.96 -10.60 -19.45
N GLU A 7 -6.45 -9.36 -19.48
CA GLU A 7 -5.73 -8.20 -18.95
C GLU A 7 -5.56 -8.29 -17.43
N LYS A 8 -6.61 -8.71 -16.72
CA LYS A 8 -6.54 -8.93 -15.28
C LYS A 8 -5.53 -10.02 -14.88
N VAL A 9 -5.48 -11.12 -15.63
CA VAL A 9 -4.51 -12.20 -15.39
C VAL A 9 -3.08 -11.73 -15.68
N LEU A 10 -2.86 -10.94 -16.73
CA LEU A 10 -1.55 -10.33 -17.03
C LEU A 10 -1.06 -9.43 -15.89
N ASP A 11 -1.93 -8.55 -15.36
CA ASP A 11 -1.60 -7.69 -14.22
C ASP A 11 -1.20 -8.50 -12.97
N LEU A 12 -1.96 -9.56 -12.67
CA LEU A 12 -1.63 -10.43 -11.53
C LEU A 12 -0.29 -11.14 -11.72
N MET A 13 0.01 -11.64 -12.92
CA MET A 13 1.30 -12.29 -13.20
C MET A 13 2.47 -11.32 -13.08
N GLN A 14 2.30 -10.06 -13.49
CA GLN A 14 3.33 -9.05 -13.31
C GLN A 14 3.59 -8.76 -11.83
N LYS A 15 2.54 -8.70 -11.01
CA LYS A 15 2.66 -8.51 -9.55
C LYS A 15 3.44 -9.63 -8.85
N ILE A 16 3.40 -10.85 -9.38
CA ILE A 16 4.17 -11.98 -8.84
C ILE A 16 5.54 -12.17 -9.50
N GLY A 17 5.98 -11.24 -10.37
CA GLY A 17 7.35 -11.16 -10.85
C GLY A 17 7.60 -11.62 -12.30
N PHE A 18 6.54 -11.85 -13.09
CA PHE A 18 6.69 -12.00 -14.54
C PHE A 18 6.86 -10.63 -15.21
N THR A 19 7.70 -10.55 -16.22
CA THR A 19 7.66 -9.38 -17.11
C THR A 19 6.42 -9.45 -18.02
N ASP A 20 5.99 -8.34 -18.62
CA ASP A 20 4.84 -8.32 -19.54
C ASP A 20 4.98 -9.37 -20.65
N TYR A 21 6.13 -9.47 -21.28
CA TYR A 21 6.38 -10.45 -22.33
C TYR A 21 6.42 -11.89 -21.81
N GLU A 22 6.98 -12.15 -20.63
CA GLU A 22 6.95 -13.48 -20.01
C GLU A 22 5.53 -13.92 -19.72
N ALA A 23 4.70 -13.05 -19.16
CA ALA A 23 3.29 -13.34 -18.86
C ALA A 23 2.49 -13.63 -20.15
N ARG A 24 2.63 -12.79 -21.18
CA ARG A 24 1.94 -12.98 -22.47
C ARG A 24 2.32 -14.30 -23.14
N VAL A 25 3.61 -14.61 -23.22
CA VAL A 25 4.10 -15.86 -23.85
C VAL A 25 3.63 -17.08 -23.05
N TYR A 26 3.77 -17.04 -21.73
CA TYR A 26 3.37 -18.14 -20.86
C TYR A 26 1.86 -18.42 -20.93
N ILE A 27 1.01 -17.39 -20.80
CA ILE A 27 -0.45 -17.54 -20.93
C ILE A 27 -0.82 -18.11 -22.29
N THR A 28 -0.18 -17.65 -23.37
CA THR A 28 -0.45 -18.16 -24.72
C THR A 28 -0.09 -19.65 -24.82
N LEU A 29 1.01 -20.09 -24.24
CA LEU A 29 1.37 -21.52 -24.21
C LEU A 29 0.39 -22.34 -23.37
N VAL A 30 -0.11 -21.80 -22.26
CA VAL A 30 -1.11 -22.47 -21.41
C VAL A 30 -2.45 -22.62 -22.12
N THR A 31 -2.89 -21.58 -22.87
CA THR A 31 -4.21 -21.60 -23.51
C THR A 31 -4.24 -22.31 -24.85
N GLU A 32 -3.17 -22.23 -25.63
CA GLU A 32 -3.11 -22.71 -27.01
C GLU A 32 -2.28 -23.99 -27.16
N GLY A 33 -1.58 -24.44 -26.10
CA GLY A 33 -0.74 -25.63 -26.13
C GLY A 33 0.64 -25.38 -26.75
N SER A 34 1.20 -26.45 -27.35
CA SER A 34 2.56 -26.46 -27.93
C SER A 34 2.63 -25.62 -29.21
N LEU A 35 3.45 -24.61 -29.24
CA LEU A 35 3.57 -23.64 -30.34
C LEU A 35 5.03 -23.44 -30.79
N ASN A 36 5.21 -23.13 -32.07
CA ASN A 36 6.50 -22.65 -32.56
C ASN A 36 6.66 -21.13 -32.31
N PRO A 37 7.88 -20.57 -32.40
CA PRO A 37 8.10 -19.14 -32.09
C PRO A 37 7.34 -18.15 -32.97
N THR A 38 7.00 -18.52 -34.21
CA THR A 38 6.24 -17.68 -35.12
C THR A 38 4.76 -17.61 -34.68
N GLN A 39 4.18 -18.76 -34.35
CA GLN A 39 2.82 -18.84 -33.79
C GLN A 39 2.72 -18.09 -32.47
N LEU A 40 3.71 -18.27 -31.58
CA LEU A 40 3.78 -17.53 -30.31
C LEU A 40 3.83 -16.03 -30.52
N SER A 41 4.63 -15.53 -31.46
CA SER A 41 4.70 -14.10 -31.77
C SER A 41 3.33 -13.56 -32.19
N ASN A 42 2.65 -14.26 -33.08
CA ASN A 42 1.36 -13.86 -33.61
C ASN A 42 0.24 -13.87 -32.54
N LEU A 43 0.20 -14.89 -31.69
CA LEU A 43 -0.86 -15.08 -30.70
C LEU A 43 -0.63 -14.29 -29.41
N SER A 44 0.61 -14.15 -28.96
CA SER A 44 0.94 -13.39 -27.76
C SER A 44 1.07 -11.88 -27.98
N GLY A 45 1.22 -11.44 -29.24
CA GLY A 45 1.53 -10.05 -29.59
C GLY A 45 2.95 -9.62 -29.22
N VAL A 46 3.83 -10.58 -28.85
CA VAL A 46 5.23 -10.28 -28.53
C VAL A 46 6.07 -10.32 -29.80
N PRO A 47 6.88 -9.28 -30.11
CA PRO A 47 7.72 -9.26 -31.30
C PRO A 47 8.63 -10.49 -31.39
N ARG A 48 8.72 -11.11 -32.59
CA ARG A 48 9.45 -12.36 -32.83
C ARG A 48 10.89 -12.39 -32.26
N PRO A 49 11.71 -11.34 -32.37
CA PRO A 49 13.04 -11.33 -31.76
C PRO A 49 12.99 -11.52 -30.24
N ASN A 50 11.97 -10.96 -29.59
CA ASN A 50 11.80 -11.02 -28.14
C ASN A 50 11.26 -12.38 -27.68
N VAL A 51 10.46 -13.06 -28.50
CA VAL A 51 9.94 -14.42 -28.17
C VAL A 51 11.06 -15.40 -27.84
N TYR A 52 12.17 -15.41 -28.61
CA TYR A 52 13.28 -16.31 -28.33
C TYR A 52 13.96 -16.00 -26.99
N ALA A 53 14.16 -14.70 -26.68
CA ALA A 53 14.73 -14.28 -25.42
C ALA A 53 13.86 -14.63 -24.23
N VAL A 54 12.54 -14.47 -24.40
CA VAL A 54 11.53 -14.81 -23.38
C VAL A 54 11.47 -16.32 -23.15
N LEU A 55 11.38 -17.12 -24.22
CA LEU A 55 11.40 -18.59 -24.13
C LEU A 55 12.65 -19.11 -23.41
N LYS A 56 13.83 -18.55 -23.72
CA LYS A 56 15.06 -18.89 -23.02
C LYS A 56 14.99 -18.61 -21.53
N LYS A 57 14.35 -17.49 -21.13
CA LYS A 57 14.13 -17.14 -19.72
C LYS A 57 13.15 -18.07 -19.06
N LEU A 58 11.99 -18.35 -19.69
CA LEU A 58 10.97 -19.26 -19.16
C LEU A 58 11.51 -20.69 -18.98
N ILE A 59 12.27 -21.20 -19.96
CA ILE A 59 12.93 -22.51 -19.84
C ILE A 59 13.94 -22.52 -18.69
N ARG A 60 14.76 -21.48 -18.53
CA ARG A 60 15.71 -21.39 -17.43
C ARG A 60 15.04 -21.33 -16.05
N LYS A 61 13.84 -20.75 -15.99
CA LYS A 61 13.00 -20.73 -14.77
C LYS A 61 12.25 -22.06 -14.56
N GLY A 62 12.26 -22.98 -15.52
CA GLY A 62 11.45 -24.20 -15.46
C GLY A 62 9.97 -23.98 -15.74
N TYR A 63 9.59 -22.89 -16.41
CA TYR A 63 8.19 -22.52 -16.67
C TYR A 63 7.73 -22.87 -18.11
N ALA A 64 8.67 -23.21 -18.98
CA ALA A 64 8.40 -23.72 -20.31
C ALA A 64 9.41 -24.82 -20.70
N GLU A 65 9.02 -25.69 -21.62
CA GLU A 65 9.84 -26.77 -22.15
C GLU A 65 9.96 -26.66 -23.66
N ARG A 66 11.06 -27.18 -24.18
CA ARG A 66 11.28 -27.34 -25.62
C ARG A 66 11.06 -28.76 -25.99
N GLU A 67 10.09 -29.02 -26.86
CA GLU A 67 9.83 -30.35 -27.39
C GLU A 67 10.82 -30.70 -28.52
N ALA A 68 11.35 -31.94 -28.49
CA ALA A 68 12.24 -32.44 -29.51
C ALA A 68 11.43 -32.95 -30.74
N VAL A 69 11.11 -32.01 -31.66
CA VAL A 69 10.41 -32.34 -32.91
C VAL A 69 11.38 -32.24 -34.10
N LYS A 70 11.30 -33.21 -35.04
CA LYS A 70 12.25 -33.36 -36.16
C LYS A 70 12.32 -32.19 -37.16
N ARG A 71 11.33 -31.29 -37.24
CA ARG A 71 11.28 -30.24 -38.29
C ARG A 71 11.26 -28.80 -37.80
N ALA A 72 10.75 -28.52 -36.63
CA ALA A 72 10.77 -27.16 -36.00
C ALA A 72 10.62 -27.28 -34.48
N PRO A 73 11.31 -26.48 -33.67
CA PRO A 73 11.17 -26.57 -32.23
C PRO A 73 9.77 -26.06 -31.82
N LEU A 74 9.04 -26.91 -31.09
CA LEU A 74 7.81 -26.55 -30.39
C LEU A 74 8.16 -26.26 -28.91
N TYR A 75 7.36 -25.41 -28.31
CA TYR A 75 7.48 -25.03 -26.90
C TYR A 75 6.14 -25.22 -26.24
N SER A 76 6.15 -25.81 -25.05
CA SER A 76 4.96 -25.99 -24.20
C SER A 76 5.14 -25.32 -22.86
N ALA A 77 4.05 -24.95 -22.21
CA ALA A 77 4.07 -24.46 -20.85
C ALA A 77 4.22 -25.63 -19.86
N VAL A 78 4.99 -25.43 -18.80
CA VAL A 78 4.87 -26.26 -17.60
C VAL A 78 3.51 -25.94 -16.94
N PRO A 79 2.79 -26.93 -16.39
CA PRO A 79 1.47 -26.72 -15.80
C PRO A 79 1.44 -25.57 -14.79
N PRO A 80 0.38 -24.73 -14.83
CA PRO A 80 0.30 -23.52 -13.97
C PRO A 80 0.40 -23.80 -12.47
N ASP A 81 -0.13 -24.91 -12.00
CA ASP A 81 -0.05 -25.34 -10.60
C ASP A 81 1.39 -25.53 -10.13
N ILE A 82 2.24 -26.14 -10.98
CA ILE A 82 3.67 -26.33 -10.69
C ILE A 82 4.41 -24.99 -10.67
N VAL A 83 4.15 -24.15 -11.68
CA VAL A 83 4.79 -22.82 -11.79
C VAL A 83 4.39 -21.91 -10.63
N LEU A 84 3.11 -21.90 -10.26
CA LEU A 84 2.62 -21.08 -9.14
C LEU A 84 3.16 -21.57 -7.80
N ALA A 85 3.28 -22.89 -7.59
CA ALA A 85 3.91 -23.43 -6.39
C ALA A 85 5.39 -22.99 -6.24
N ASP A 86 6.14 -22.95 -7.35
CA ASP A 86 7.52 -22.46 -7.36
C ASP A 86 7.59 -20.96 -7.06
N VAL A 87 6.69 -20.17 -7.65
CA VAL A 87 6.57 -18.72 -7.36
C VAL A 87 6.22 -18.48 -5.89
N GLU A 88 5.28 -19.24 -5.31
CA GLU A 88 4.95 -19.12 -3.88
C GLU A 88 6.14 -19.44 -2.98
N LYS A 89 6.93 -20.44 -3.31
CA LYS A 89 8.17 -20.76 -2.60
C LYS A 89 9.18 -19.62 -2.67
N ASP A 90 9.36 -19.04 -3.85
CA ASP A 90 10.26 -17.88 -4.05
C ASP A 90 9.81 -16.66 -3.25
N LEU A 91 8.51 -16.39 -3.18
CA LEU A 91 7.95 -15.29 -2.37
C LEU A 91 8.21 -15.50 -0.88
N LYS A 92 7.99 -16.71 -0.36
CA LYS A 92 8.31 -17.06 1.03
C LYS A 92 9.80 -16.89 1.35
N ASN A 93 10.68 -17.32 0.43
CA ASN A 93 12.13 -17.14 0.59
C ASN A 93 12.51 -15.65 0.64
N LYS A 94 11.95 -14.82 -0.24
CA LYS A 94 12.17 -13.37 -0.24
C LYS A 94 11.69 -12.71 1.05
N GLU A 95 10.55 -13.13 1.57
CA GLU A 95 10.05 -12.68 2.86
C GLU A 95 11.03 -13.03 3.98
N GLN A 96 11.52 -14.28 4.01
CA GLN A 96 12.51 -14.73 5.00
C GLN A 96 13.81 -13.92 4.91
N TYR A 97 14.31 -13.66 3.68
CA TYR A 97 15.50 -12.84 3.48
C TYR A 97 15.29 -11.41 3.96
N ALA A 98 14.12 -10.83 3.69
CA ALA A 98 13.78 -9.49 4.17
C ALA A 98 13.73 -9.42 5.71
N GLN A 99 13.18 -10.45 6.36
CA GLN A 99 13.17 -10.54 7.83
C GLN A 99 14.59 -10.67 8.40
N ASN A 100 15.45 -11.50 7.80
CA ASN A 100 16.83 -11.65 8.21
C ASN A 100 17.63 -10.36 8.05
N LEU A 101 17.47 -9.65 6.93
CA LEU A 101 18.07 -8.34 6.71
C LEU A 101 17.60 -7.31 7.73
N LYS A 102 16.28 -7.28 8.00
CA LYS A 102 15.71 -6.39 9.02
C LYS A 102 16.34 -6.62 10.39
N LYS A 103 16.47 -7.89 10.81
CA LYS A 103 17.13 -8.27 12.06
C LYS A 103 18.59 -7.79 12.08
N TRP A 104 19.33 -8.06 11.01
CA TRP A 104 20.73 -7.67 10.88
C TRP A 104 20.96 -6.16 10.95
N PHE A 105 20.09 -5.37 10.27
CA PHE A 105 20.11 -3.92 10.36
C PHE A 105 19.73 -3.39 11.75
N GLN A 106 18.81 -4.07 12.47
CA GLN A 106 18.40 -3.69 13.82
C GLN A 106 19.48 -3.99 14.87
N GLU A 107 20.28 -5.04 14.67
CA GLU A 107 21.39 -5.40 15.54
C GLU A 107 22.61 -4.47 15.41
N GLY A 108 22.52 -3.43 14.58
CA GLY A 108 23.50 -2.33 14.52
C GLY A 108 24.84 -2.65 13.87
N GLN A 109 24.95 -3.79 13.18
CA GLN A 109 26.24 -4.22 12.60
C GLN A 109 26.68 -3.39 11.37
N VAL A 110 25.80 -2.53 10.83
CA VAL A 110 26.08 -1.78 9.59
C VAL A 110 25.88 -0.29 9.72
N VAL A 111 25.23 0.18 10.76
CA VAL A 111 24.98 1.62 10.92
C VAL A 111 25.97 2.18 11.94
N ALA A 112 26.89 3.04 11.47
CA ALA A 112 27.81 3.73 12.36
C ALA A 112 27.04 4.45 13.49
N PRO A 113 27.42 4.25 14.75
CA PRO A 113 26.77 4.91 15.88
C PRO A 113 26.73 6.43 15.67
N GLY A 114 25.54 7.03 15.79
CA GLY A 114 25.34 8.47 15.69
C GLY A 114 25.07 9.03 14.29
N ARG A 115 24.93 8.19 13.23
CA ARG A 115 24.63 8.64 11.87
C ARG A 115 23.32 8.14 11.26
N VAL A 116 22.44 7.52 12.04
CA VAL A 116 21.10 7.17 11.52
C VAL A 116 20.29 8.45 11.43
N PRO A 117 19.80 8.83 10.25
CA PRO A 117 18.85 9.91 10.17
C PRO A 117 17.68 9.65 11.11
N THR A 118 17.31 10.62 11.89
CA THR A 118 16.15 10.55 12.78
C THR A 118 14.90 11.13 12.14
N ALA A 119 15.08 11.79 10.99
CA ALA A 119 14.00 12.36 10.19
C ALA A 119 14.33 12.22 8.70
N TRP A 120 13.31 11.97 7.90
CA TRP A 120 13.37 11.85 6.45
C TRP A 120 12.34 12.77 5.81
N LEU A 121 12.76 13.45 4.74
CA LEU A 121 11.85 14.14 3.85
C LEU A 121 11.25 13.12 2.88
N ILE A 122 9.93 13.09 2.79
CA ILE A 122 9.17 12.15 1.96
C ILE A 122 8.45 12.95 0.90
N ASP A 123 8.64 12.60 -0.35
CA ASP A 123 8.01 13.23 -1.50
C ASP A 123 7.02 12.26 -2.17
N GLY A 124 5.89 12.80 -2.60
CA GLY A 124 4.85 12.08 -3.36
C GLY A 124 3.79 11.38 -2.51
N GLU A 125 2.53 11.59 -2.91
CA GLU A 125 1.32 11.13 -2.24
C GLU A 125 1.33 9.62 -1.95
N LYS A 126 1.69 8.81 -2.94
CA LYS A 126 1.72 7.35 -2.79
C LYS A 126 2.63 6.91 -1.66
N ARG A 127 3.84 7.47 -1.59
CA ARG A 127 4.82 7.10 -0.57
C ARG A 127 4.40 7.58 0.81
N ILE A 128 3.81 8.75 0.89
CA ILE A 128 3.25 9.29 2.14
C ILE A 128 2.16 8.36 2.66
N ASN A 129 1.21 7.95 1.82
CA ASN A 129 0.13 7.04 2.20
C ASN A 129 0.64 5.67 2.67
N GLU A 130 1.62 5.08 1.98
CA GLU A 130 2.28 3.84 2.42
C GLU A 130 2.89 3.95 3.82
N ILE A 131 3.52 5.09 4.14
CA ILE A 131 4.13 5.33 5.45
C ILE A 131 3.06 5.57 6.52
N ILE A 132 1.98 6.31 6.21
CA ILE A 132 0.85 6.48 7.13
C ILE A 132 0.28 5.13 7.53
N GLU A 133 -0.03 4.29 6.55
CA GLU A 133 -0.56 2.95 6.78
C GLU A 133 0.39 2.11 7.65
N ASP A 134 1.68 2.10 7.33
CA ASP A 134 2.70 1.34 8.06
C ASP A 134 2.83 1.81 9.53
N ILE A 135 2.85 3.13 9.78
CA ILE A 135 2.87 3.71 11.13
C ILE A 135 1.64 3.25 11.93
N LEU A 136 0.45 3.43 11.37
CA LEU A 136 -0.80 3.12 12.05
C LEU A 136 -0.96 1.61 12.28
N GLN A 137 -0.60 0.78 11.30
CA GLN A 137 -0.67 -0.69 11.44
C GLN A 137 0.27 -1.23 12.52
N ARG A 138 1.43 -0.62 12.71
CA ARG A 138 2.41 -1.03 13.73
C ARG A 138 2.09 -0.56 15.14
N ALA A 139 1.19 0.41 15.30
CA ALA A 139 0.79 0.94 16.60
C ALA A 139 0.29 -0.17 17.54
N ARG A 140 0.74 -0.13 18.79
CA ARG A 140 0.41 -1.11 19.82
C ARG A 140 -0.24 -0.51 21.05
N ASN A 141 0.08 0.74 21.39
CA ASN A 141 -0.38 1.40 22.60
C ASN A 141 -1.32 2.57 22.29
N ASN A 142 -0.85 3.54 21.49
CA ASN A 142 -1.61 4.73 21.19
C ASN A 142 -1.40 5.24 19.76
N ILE A 143 -2.39 5.97 19.27
CA ILE A 143 -2.37 6.70 18.01
C ILE A 143 -2.91 8.11 18.26
N HIS A 144 -2.14 9.14 17.88
CA HIS A 144 -2.57 10.54 17.88
C HIS A 144 -2.52 11.07 16.43
N SER A 145 -3.65 11.55 15.91
CA SER A 145 -3.71 11.90 14.49
C SER A 145 -4.62 13.07 14.18
N ILE A 146 -4.11 14.04 13.41
CA ILE A 146 -4.92 15.02 12.68
C ILE A 146 -5.01 14.50 11.25
N ILE A 147 -6.22 14.09 10.84
CA ILE A 147 -6.46 13.45 9.55
C ILE A 147 -7.02 14.47 8.59
N THR A 148 -6.32 14.67 7.50
CA THR A 148 -6.83 15.43 6.36
C THR A 148 -7.42 14.45 5.35
N PRO A 149 -8.73 14.48 5.09
CA PRO A 149 -9.30 13.63 4.06
C PRO A 149 -8.77 14.08 2.70
N THR A 150 -7.97 13.24 2.05
CA THR A 150 -7.66 13.37 0.64
C THR A 150 -8.78 12.70 -0.13
N PHE A 151 -9.64 13.50 -0.77
CA PHE A 151 -10.67 12.97 -1.67
C PHE A 151 -10.05 12.75 -3.04
N THR A 152 -9.63 11.52 -3.33
CA THR A 152 -9.42 11.13 -4.72
C THR A 152 -10.78 10.81 -5.33
N LYS A 153 -11.09 11.39 -6.49
CA LYS A 153 -12.36 11.18 -7.20
C LYS A 153 -12.63 9.71 -7.61
N SER A 154 -11.65 8.82 -7.40
CA SER A 154 -11.70 7.41 -7.79
C SER A 154 -12.10 6.46 -6.66
N ASP A 155 -12.09 6.88 -5.40
CA ASP A 155 -12.25 5.95 -4.29
C ASP A 155 -13.71 5.74 -3.91
N LYS A 156 -14.30 4.69 -4.47
CA LYS A 156 -15.56 4.11 -4.00
C LYS A 156 -15.39 3.34 -2.68
N GLU A 157 -14.16 3.19 -2.17
CA GLU A 157 -13.87 2.53 -0.91
C GLU A 157 -13.63 3.55 0.21
N PRO A 158 -14.08 3.25 1.46
CA PRO A 158 -13.79 4.10 2.60
C PRO A 158 -12.27 4.21 2.77
N ASN A 159 -11.80 5.44 3.03
CA ASN A 159 -10.39 5.75 3.19
C ASN A 159 -9.71 4.72 4.10
N ARG A 160 -8.68 4.06 3.58
CA ARG A 160 -7.99 2.94 4.22
C ARG A 160 -7.45 3.28 5.62
N ILE A 161 -7.10 4.54 5.84
CA ILE A 161 -6.67 5.06 7.15
C ILE A 161 -7.77 4.85 8.21
N PHE A 162 -9.02 5.19 7.90
CA PHE A 162 -10.13 5.02 8.83
C PHE A 162 -10.40 3.55 9.16
N LYS A 163 -10.26 2.67 8.18
CA LYS A 163 -10.39 1.21 8.40
C LYS A 163 -9.32 0.70 9.36
N ILE A 164 -8.07 1.14 9.20
CA ILE A 164 -6.98 0.78 10.12
C ILE A 164 -7.29 1.32 11.53
N LEU A 165 -7.77 2.55 11.67
CA LEU A 165 -8.12 3.10 12.98
C LEU A 165 -9.26 2.32 13.64
N GLU A 166 -10.27 1.89 12.89
CA GLU A 166 -11.35 1.05 13.40
C GLU A 166 -10.83 -0.29 13.94
N GLU A 167 -9.95 -0.96 13.17
CA GLU A 167 -9.28 -2.19 13.60
C GLU A 167 -8.44 -1.98 14.87
N LYS A 168 -7.72 -0.84 14.97
CA LYS A 168 -6.89 -0.51 16.14
C LYS A 168 -7.72 -0.25 17.40
N VAL A 169 -8.82 0.46 17.27
CA VAL A 169 -9.77 0.67 18.38
C VAL A 169 -10.32 -0.69 18.89
N GLN A 170 -10.65 -1.63 18.00
CA GLN A 170 -11.07 -2.98 18.37
C GLN A 170 -9.97 -3.78 19.08
N GLN A 171 -8.71 -3.53 18.71
CA GLN A 171 -7.52 -4.12 19.37
C GLN A 171 -7.17 -3.45 20.70
N LYS A 172 -8.00 -2.51 21.20
CA LYS A 172 -7.78 -1.72 22.42
C LYS A 172 -6.55 -0.80 22.39
N VAL A 173 -6.12 -0.40 21.20
CA VAL A 173 -5.15 0.68 21.04
C VAL A 173 -5.89 1.98 21.33
N GLU A 174 -5.30 2.85 22.15
CA GLU A 174 -5.85 4.18 22.42
C GLU A 174 -5.77 5.03 21.15
N VAL A 175 -6.92 5.51 20.65
CA VAL A 175 -6.99 6.35 19.45
C VAL A 175 -7.54 7.73 19.81
N ILE A 176 -6.72 8.76 19.63
CA ILE A 176 -7.09 10.16 19.72
C ILE A 176 -6.92 10.77 18.33
N ALA A 177 -8.03 11.09 17.67
CA ALA A 177 -7.97 11.56 16.30
C ALA A 177 -8.98 12.68 16.02
N GLY A 178 -8.70 13.49 15.00
CA GLY A 178 -9.62 14.54 14.58
C GLY A 178 -9.54 14.84 13.09
N TRP A 179 -10.70 15.15 12.52
CA TRP A 179 -10.86 15.56 11.13
C TRP A 179 -12.15 16.39 10.95
N LYS A 180 -12.34 16.94 9.77
CA LYS A 180 -13.59 17.65 9.43
C LYS A 180 -14.70 16.62 9.17
N ILE A 181 -15.51 16.33 10.20
CA ILE A 181 -16.63 15.38 10.09
C ILE A 181 -17.77 15.99 9.26
N ASP A 182 -18.12 15.32 8.18
CA ASP A 182 -19.20 15.63 7.25
C ASP A 182 -20.13 14.41 7.05
N LYS A 183 -21.04 14.51 6.07
CA LYS A 183 -21.99 13.42 5.76
C LYS A 183 -21.29 12.14 5.28
N ASN A 184 -20.15 12.26 4.61
CA ASN A 184 -19.41 11.12 4.05
C ASN A 184 -18.62 10.37 5.12
N THR A 185 -18.22 11.07 6.18
CA THR A 185 -17.42 10.52 7.29
C THR A 185 -18.24 10.31 8.57
N LEU A 186 -19.57 10.53 8.53
CA LEU A 186 -20.44 10.43 9.69
C LEU A 186 -20.46 9.01 10.29
N GLU A 187 -20.65 7.99 9.46
CA GLU A 187 -20.72 6.60 9.92
C GLU A 187 -19.44 6.16 10.62
N ILE A 188 -18.29 6.48 10.02
CA ILE A 188 -17.00 6.12 10.62
C ILE A 188 -16.74 6.92 11.91
N ALA A 189 -17.17 8.19 11.98
CA ALA A 189 -17.07 8.99 13.19
C ALA A 189 -17.91 8.38 14.31
N GLN A 190 -19.11 7.88 14.02
CA GLN A 190 -19.96 7.18 14.98
C GLN A 190 -19.28 5.91 15.53
N LYS A 191 -18.72 5.08 14.64
CA LYS A 191 -18.02 3.84 15.03
C LYS A 191 -16.81 4.12 15.90
N LEU A 192 -15.93 5.00 15.46
CA LEU A 192 -14.70 5.32 16.18
C LEU A 192 -14.96 6.01 17.52
N SER A 193 -16.00 6.85 17.63
CA SER A 193 -16.36 7.54 18.87
C SER A 193 -16.93 6.63 19.98
N GLN A 194 -17.17 5.35 19.69
CA GLN A 194 -17.63 4.40 20.72
C GLN A 194 -16.51 4.05 21.70
N ASN A 195 -15.28 3.89 21.21
CA ASN A 195 -14.13 3.45 22.02
C ASN A 195 -12.87 4.31 21.82
N GLY A 196 -12.91 5.32 20.96
CA GLY A 196 -11.82 6.28 20.72
C GLY A 196 -12.22 7.70 21.12
N THR A 197 -11.24 8.56 21.34
CA THR A 197 -11.43 9.99 21.59
C THR A 197 -11.35 10.75 20.26
N ILE A 198 -12.51 11.08 19.70
CA ILE A 198 -12.61 11.68 18.36
C ILE A 198 -13.10 13.12 18.44
N TYR A 199 -12.47 13.99 17.63
CA TYR A 199 -12.79 15.41 17.53
C TYR A 199 -13.24 15.79 16.12
N HIS A 200 -14.24 16.70 16.07
CA HIS A 200 -14.59 17.38 14.84
C HIS A 200 -13.74 18.64 14.69
N TRP A 201 -12.94 18.72 13.64
CA TRP A 201 -12.06 19.85 13.38
C TRP A 201 -12.86 21.11 13.02
N THR A 202 -12.63 22.19 13.76
CA THR A 202 -13.32 23.47 13.64
C THR A 202 -12.40 24.67 13.42
N LEU A 203 -11.08 24.48 13.49
CA LEU A 203 -10.07 25.54 13.39
C LEU A 203 -9.72 25.95 11.94
N GLY A 204 -10.71 25.99 11.05
CA GLY A 204 -10.50 26.36 9.66
C GLY A 204 -10.04 25.20 8.77
N GLU A 205 -9.28 25.50 7.71
CA GLU A 205 -8.71 24.47 6.84
C GLU A 205 -7.56 23.75 7.56
N ILE A 206 -7.43 22.46 7.32
CA ILE A 206 -6.36 21.64 7.89
C ILE A 206 -5.19 21.59 6.89
N PRO A 207 -4.15 22.43 7.03
CA PRO A 207 -3.03 22.46 6.10
C PRO A 207 -1.98 21.37 6.39
N ILE A 208 -2.08 20.73 7.55
CA ILE A 208 -1.11 19.79 8.06
C ILE A 208 -1.83 18.55 8.60
N GLY A 209 -1.40 17.36 8.15
CA GLY A 209 -1.78 16.09 8.77
C GLY A 209 -0.68 15.63 9.73
N THR A 210 -1.06 14.98 10.82
CA THR A 210 -0.11 14.32 11.74
C THR A 210 -0.55 12.90 11.99
N TYR A 211 0.40 11.96 11.94
CA TYR A 211 0.17 10.55 12.19
C TYR A 211 1.25 10.05 13.13
N ILE A 212 0.89 9.80 14.39
CA ILE A 212 1.82 9.49 15.46
C ILE A 212 1.41 8.17 16.10
N ALA A 213 2.37 7.27 16.31
CA ALA A 213 2.15 5.98 16.94
C ALA A 213 3.18 5.72 18.05
N ASP A 214 2.68 5.30 19.23
CA ASP A 214 3.45 4.84 20.39
C ASP A 214 4.52 5.83 20.87
N GLY A 215 4.38 7.13 20.53
CA GLY A 215 5.38 8.16 20.82
C GLY A 215 6.75 7.90 20.17
N LYS A 216 6.84 7.05 19.14
CA LYS A 216 8.08 6.62 18.49
C LYS A 216 8.18 6.95 17.02
N ASP A 217 7.09 6.89 16.31
CA ASP A 217 6.95 7.21 14.89
C ASP A 217 6.00 8.40 14.71
N CYS A 218 6.40 9.38 13.92
CA CYS A 218 5.59 10.54 13.57
C CYS A 218 5.79 10.88 12.10
N LEU A 219 4.72 10.98 11.35
CA LEU A 219 4.71 11.59 10.03
C LEU A 219 3.90 12.88 10.08
N VAL A 220 4.53 13.99 9.71
CA VAL A 220 3.87 15.28 9.49
C VAL A 220 3.74 15.46 7.99
N THR A 221 2.51 15.67 7.50
CA THR A 221 2.24 15.87 6.08
C THR A 221 1.81 17.30 5.81
N PHE A 222 2.27 17.86 4.71
CA PHE A 222 1.92 19.19 4.24
C PHE A 222 1.06 19.05 2.99
N ILE A 223 0.00 19.85 2.92
CA ILE A 223 -0.97 19.80 1.83
C ILE A 223 -0.76 20.97 0.91
N GLY A 224 -0.38 20.69 -0.32
CA GLY A 224 -0.38 21.65 -1.43
C GLY A 224 -1.81 21.86 -1.95
N LYS A 225 -2.21 23.11 -2.18
CA LYS A 225 -3.46 23.45 -2.88
C LYS A 225 -3.21 23.47 -4.38
N TRP A 226 -3.53 22.35 -5.05
CA TRP A 226 -3.76 22.34 -6.49
C TRP A 226 -5.26 22.15 -6.70
N GLU A 227 -5.98 23.23 -6.99
CA GLU A 227 -7.41 23.13 -7.25
C GLU A 227 -7.68 22.17 -8.43
N PRO A 228 -8.63 21.21 -8.31
CA PRO A 228 -9.62 21.02 -7.23
C PRO A 228 -9.24 19.96 -6.18
N LEU A 229 -8.00 19.51 -6.11
CA LEU A 229 -7.55 18.38 -5.27
C LEU A 229 -6.59 18.89 -4.19
N LEU A 230 -6.84 18.44 -2.95
CA LEU A 230 -5.84 18.49 -1.88
C LEU A 230 -4.93 17.28 -2.02
N VAL A 231 -3.65 17.49 -2.29
CA VAL A 231 -2.66 16.42 -2.45
C VAL A 231 -1.59 16.58 -1.38
N TYR A 232 -1.16 15.48 -0.79
CA TYR A 232 0.04 15.49 0.03
C TYR A 232 1.27 15.53 -0.88
N ASP A 233 1.92 16.68 -0.95
CA ASP A 233 3.11 16.81 -1.76
C ASP A 233 4.38 16.45 -0.99
N LEU A 234 4.37 16.69 0.33
CA LEU A 234 5.54 16.56 1.17
C LEU A 234 5.21 16.01 2.55
N GLY A 235 6.08 15.13 3.08
CA GLY A 235 6.01 14.63 4.44
C GLY A 235 7.36 14.69 5.15
N ILE A 236 7.34 14.87 6.47
CA ILE A 236 8.52 14.70 7.33
C ILE A 236 8.24 13.52 8.24
N TRP A 237 8.98 12.42 8.04
CA TRP A 237 8.89 11.23 8.86
C TRP A 237 9.99 11.21 9.92
N ILE A 238 9.60 11.14 11.19
CA ILE A 238 10.49 11.20 12.34
C ILE A 238 10.36 9.88 13.11
N ARG A 239 11.51 9.24 13.40
CA ARG A 239 11.59 7.96 14.12
C ARG A 239 12.52 8.04 15.34
N ASN A 240 12.27 9.02 16.20
CA ASN A 240 13.01 9.16 17.43
C ASN A 240 12.08 9.70 18.53
N PRO A 241 11.87 8.99 19.64
CA PRO A 241 10.95 9.40 20.72
C PRO A 241 11.22 10.81 21.25
N THR A 242 12.48 11.24 21.31
CA THR A 242 12.83 12.58 21.78
C THR A 242 12.23 13.70 20.92
N TYR A 243 12.17 13.46 19.60
CA TYR A 243 11.60 14.44 18.65
C TYR A 243 10.11 14.20 18.38
N VAL A 244 9.61 12.97 18.56
CA VAL A 244 8.19 12.63 18.34
C VAL A 244 7.30 13.17 19.47
N ARG A 245 7.71 13.08 20.74
CA ARG A 245 6.92 13.54 21.90
C ARG A 245 6.43 14.98 21.82
N PRO A 246 7.22 15.97 21.37
CA PRO A 246 6.72 17.33 21.19
C PRO A 246 5.57 17.41 20.16
N PHE A 247 5.63 16.63 19.07
CA PHE A 247 4.53 16.59 18.08
C PHE A 247 3.29 15.90 18.63
N GLU A 248 3.46 14.85 19.42
CA GLU A 248 2.37 14.16 20.11
C GLU A 248 1.62 15.15 21.04
N TYR A 249 2.34 15.84 21.92
CA TYR A 249 1.77 16.86 22.79
C TYR A 249 1.05 17.98 22.01
N LEU A 250 1.67 18.49 20.96
CA LEU A 250 1.07 19.54 20.12
C LEU A 250 -0.20 19.04 19.41
N THR A 251 -0.17 17.80 18.89
CA THR A 251 -1.32 17.17 18.23
C THR A 251 -2.49 17.03 19.21
N GLU A 252 -2.26 16.50 20.41
CA GLU A 252 -3.29 16.40 21.44
C GLU A 252 -3.85 17.77 21.82
N ARG A 253 -2.97 18.75 22.02
CA ARG A 253 -3.39 20.09 22.38
C ARG A 253 -4.25 20.73 21.29
N LEU A 254 -3.85 20.61 20.04
CA LEU A 254 -4.63 21.10 18.91
C LEU A 254 -5.99 20.40 18.83
N LEU A 255 -6.03 19.07 19.00
CA LEU A 255 -7.28 18.30 19.00
C LEU A 255 -8.21 18.76 20.13
N SER A 256 -7.69 18.98 21.34
CA SER A 256 -8.48 19.39 22.51
C SER A 256 -9.13 20.79 22.37
N LEU A 257 -8.65 21.62 21.45
CA LEU A 257 -9.25 22.92 21.12
C LEU A 257 -10.45 22.80 20.17
N ASN A 258 -10.69 21.61 19.64
CA ASN A 258 -11.77 21.34 18.69
C ASN A 258 -13.01 20.75 19.37
N THR A 259 -14.10 20.64 18.62
CA THR A 259 -15.37 20.14 19.16
C THR A 259 -15.33 18.59 19.27
N PRO A 260 -15.74 17.99 20.41
CA PRO A 260 -15.91 16.55 20.50
C PRO A 260 -16.86 16.02 19.41
N ALA A 261 -16.48 14.90 18.76
CA ALA A 261 -17.23 14.37 17.63
C ALA A 261 -18.71 14.09 17.92
N LYS A 262 -19.06 13.69 19.15
CA LYS A 262 -20.44 13.41 19.59
C LYS A 262 -21.37 14.57 19.28
N LYS A 263 -20.97 15.80 19.58
CA LYS A 263 -21.77 17.00 19.30
C LYS A 263 -22.05 17.17 17.81
N ARG A 264 -21.02 16.99 16.98
CA ARG A 264 -21.15 17.11 15.52
C ARG A 264 -22.00 16.00 14.91
N ILE A 265 -21.86 14.78 15.42
CA ILE A 265 -22.67 13.62 15.03
C ILE A 265 -24.16 13.89 15.30
N GLU A 266 -24.51 14.42 16.47
CA GLU A 266 -25.88 14.79 16.82
C GLU A 266 -26.46 15.84 15.87
N GLU A 267 -25.69 16.90 15.56
CA GLU A 267 -26.10 17.96 14.63
C GLU A 267 -26.40 17.39 13.23
N LEU A 268 -25.50 16.56 12.69
CA LEU A 268 -25.67 15.96 11.36
C LEU A 268 -26.82 14.96 11.30
N THR A 269 -27.08 14.23 12.37
CA THR A 269 -28.19 13.25 12.45
C THR A 269 -29.54 13.94 12.56
N ARG A 270 -29.63 15.09 13.27
CA ARG A 270 -30.87 15.90 13.34
C ARG A 270 -31.25 16.51 12.00
N ASN A 271 -30.27 16.90 11.20
CA ASN A 271 -30.49 17.53 9.88
C ASN A 271 -30.84 16.50 8.78
N GLN A 272 -30.83 15.21 9.08
CA GLN A 272 -31.25 14.13 8.17
C GLN A 272 -32.69 13.66 8.39
N LYS A 273 -33.31 14.11 9.49
CA LYS A 273 -34.75 13.92 9.79
C LYS A 273 -35.54 15.13 9.31
#